data_42c6654836c61500c6c620e3ecb634c9
#
_entry.id   42c6654836c61500c6c620e3ecb634c9
#
_cell.length_a   1.000
_cell.length_b   1.000
_cell.length_c   1.000
_cell.angle_alpha   90.00
_cell.angle_beta   90.00
_cell.angle_gamma   90.00
#
_symmetry.space_group_name_H-M   'P 1'
#
loop_
_entity.id
_entity.type
_entity.pdbx_description
1 polymer ?
#
loop_
_entity_poly.entity_id
_entity_poly.type
_entity_poly.pdbx_seq_one_letter_code
_entity_poly.pdbx_strand_id
1 'polypeptide(L)'
;MLRAIAALTLASATAPHSSATLLPTAPWWERITVTISGDGKPQSCKVESSLKPASPQTCDVTGDEASQTQTTTSSGGAKAEYTKITFERRFKPGSQPDSGDPQPGEILLGGQVMALGIDPQGVVKSCKVVSHSGSLQPQYGCPEATTEHFVATAGNPRTTPQREGYMTIVVYGHSEHVV
;
A
#
# COMPACT_ATOMS: atom_id res chain seq x y z
N MET A 1 17.49 23.76 -28.46
CA MET A 1 16.43 23.77 -27.45
C MET A 1 16.42 22.40 -26.79
N LEU A 2 17.16 22.27 -25.67
CA LEU A 2 17.21 21.03 -24.87
C LEU A 2 16.00 21.00 -23.93
N ARG A 3 15.12 20.02 -24.12
CA ARG A 3 14.04 19.71 -23.16
C ARG A 3 14.64 18.82 -22.07
N ALA A 4 14.82 19.39 -20.89
CA ALA A 4 15.17 18.61 -19.71
C ALA A 4 13.94 17.78 -19.29
N ILE A 5 14.05 16.45 -19.45
CA ILE A 5 13.08 15.50 -18.89
C ILE A 5 13.45 15.35 -17.41
N ALA A 6 12.69 16.01 -16.55
CA ALA A 6 12.80 15.78 -15.12
C ALA A 6 12.18 14.41 -14.80
N ALA A 7 13.02 13.44 -14.50
CA ALA A 7 12.58 12.14 -13.99
C ALA A 7 12.02 12.36 -12.57
N LEU A 8 10.71 12.12 -12.40
CA LEU A 8 10.07 12.06 -11.09
C LEU A 8 10.55 10.78 -10.38
N THR A 9 11.48 10.91 -9.46
CA THR A 9 11.76 9.86 -8.49
C THR A 9 10.73 10.00 -7.35
N LEU A 10 9.71 9.14 -7.35
CA LEU A 10 8.82 8.98 -6.21
C LEU A 10 9.66 8.42 -5.06
N ALA A 11 9.82 9.23 -4.02
CA ALA A 11 10.47 8.78 -2.81
C ALA A 11 9.68 7.64 -2.17
N SER A 12 10.43 6.65 -1.77
CA SER A 12 9.95 5.49 -1.04
C SER A 12 9.47 5.93 0.34
N ALA A 13 8.16 6.16 0.50
CA ALA A 13 7.59 5.99 1.82
C ALA A 13 7.80 4.51 2.16
N THR A 14 8.86 4.21 2.90
CA THR A 14 9.06 2.89 3.49
C THR A 14 7.85 2.69 4.39
N ALA A 15 6.87 1.92 3.90
CA ALA A 15 5.74 1.55 4.73
C ALA A 15 6.34 0.95 6.02
N PRO A 16 5.96 1.43 7.21
CA PRO A 16 6.46 0.88 8.44
C PRO A 16 6.19 -0.63 8.39
N HIS A 17 7.26 -1.42 8.49
CA HIS A 17 7.12 -2.87 8.56
C HIS A 17 6.33 -3.15 9.83
N SER A 18 5.04 -3.40 9.64
CA SER A 18 4.13 -3.76 10.71
C SER A 18 4.64 -5.04 11.34
N SER A 19 4.97 -5.00 12.64
CA SER A 19 5.23 -6.21 13.42
C SER A 19 3.97 -7.08 13.59
N ALA A 20 2.94 -6.78 12.82
CA ALA A 20 1.67 -7.49 12.88
C ALA A 20 1.82 -8.91 12.33
N THR A 21 1.12 -9.82 12.96
CA THR A 21 1.09 -11.23 12.59
C THR A 21 0.21 -11.42 11.35
N LEU A 22 0.82 -11.64 10.18
CA LEU A 22 0.12 -11.86 8.93
C LEU A 22 -0.47 -13.27 8.88
N LEU A 23 -1.78 -13.38 8.66
CA LEU A 23 -2.48 -14.66 8.59
C LEU A 23 -2.64 -15.08 7.11
N PRO A 24 -2.13 -16.26 6.69
CA PRO A 24 -2.31 -16.76 5.33
C PRO A 24 -3.68 -17.41 5.11
N THR A 25 -4.47 -17.59 6.18
CA THR A 25 -5.73 -18.35 6.19
C THR A 25 -6.97 -17.48 6.35
N ALA A 26 -6.80 -16.20 6.65
CA ALA A 26 -7.91 -15.26 6.87
C ALA A 26 -7.64 -13.95 6.13
N PRO A 27 -8.67 -13.26 5.64
CA PRO A 27 -8.51 -11.94 5.07
C PRO A 27 -8.11 -10.94 6.15
N TRP A 28 -7.26 -9.99 5.76
CA TRP A 28 -6.88 -8.86 6.60
C TRP A 28 -6.62 -7.62 5.75
N TRP A 29 -6.59 -6.47 6.41
CA TRP A 29 -6.26 -5.20 5.79
C TRP A 29 -5.51 -4.28 6.75
N GLU A 30 -4.73 -3.38 6.18
CA GLU A 30 -4.07 -2.27 6.85
C GLU A 30 -4.23 -1.01 6.01
N ARG A 31 -4.47 0.11 6.66
CA ARG A 31 -4.67 1.42 6.05
C ARG A 31 -3.82 2.45 6.77
N ILE A 32 -3.04 3.22 6.01
CA ILE A 32 -2.22 4.31 6.50
C ILE A 32 -2.71 5.58 5.82
N THR A 33 -3.24 6.53 6.60
CA THR A 33 -3.71 7.82 6.09
C THR A 33 -2.76 8.91 6.55
N VAL A 34 -2.15 9.61 5.61
CA VAL A 34 -1.30 10.78 5.84
C VAL A 34 -2.09 12.04 5.52
N THR A 35 -2.19 12.95 6.47
CA THR A 35 -2.76 14.28 6.27
C THR A 35 -1.65 15.21 5.79
N ILE A 36 -1.95 15.99 4.75
CA ILE A 36 -1.00 16.90 4.09
C ILE A 36 -1.50 18.33 4.29
N SER A 37 -0.60 19.23 4.66
CA SER A 37 -0.87 20.67 4.74
C SER A 37 -0.92 21.32 3.35
N GLY A 38 -1.49 22.52 3.25
CA GLY A 38 -1.59 23.26 1.98
C GLY A 38 -0.24 23.60 1.34
N ASP A 39 0.88 23.51 2.06
CA ASP A 39 2.24 23.62 1.54
C ASP A 39 2.86 22.26 1.12
N GLY A 40 2.06 21.19 1.15
CA GLY A 40 2.46 19.84 0.71
C GLY A 40 3.23 19.03 1.75
N LYS A 41 3.33 19.50 2.99
CA LYS A 41 4.06 18.80 4.06
C LYS A 41 3.14 17.84 4.83
N PRO A 42 3.61 16.64 5.18
CA PRO A 42 2.86 15.75 6.03
C PRO A 42 2.71 16.34 7.44
N GLN A 43 1.48 16.34 7.95
CA GLN A 43 1.15 16.87 9.28
C GLN A 43 0.87 15.78 10.30
N SER A 44 0.19 14.74 9.88
CA SER A 44 -0.18 13.64 10.76
C SER A 44 -0.34 12.36 9.98
N CYS A 45 -0.27 11.26 10.70
CA CYS A 45 -0.43 9.93 10.15
C CYS A 45 -1.33 9.11 11.07
N LYS A 46 -2.24 8.33 10.49
CA LYS A 46 -3.13 7.40 11.18
C LYS A 46 -2.98 6.01 10.59
N VAL A 47 -2.77 5.02 11.44
CA VAL A 47 -2.74 3.60 11.05
C VAL A 47 -4.00 2.92 11.56
N GLU A 48 -4.68 2.20 10.68
CA GLU A 48 -5.83 1.34 10.99
C GLU A 48 -5.56 -0.04 10.41
N SER A 49 -5.88 -1.08 11.16
CA SER A 49 -5.63 -2.45 10.74
C SER A 49 -6.63 -3.42 11.34
N SER A 50 -7.01 -4.44 10.57
CA SER A 50 -7.74 -5.59 11.08
C SER A 50 -6.84 -6.59 11.80
N LEU A 51 -5.52 -6.49 11.63
CA LEU A 51 -4.53 -7.28 12.33
C LEU A 51 -4.37 -6.77 13.76
N LYS A 52 -4.16 -7.67 14.69
CA LYS A 52 -3.83 -7.27 16.07
C LYS A 52 -2.37 -6.83 16.09
N PRO A 53 -2.09 -5.54 16.29
CA PRO A 53 -0.72 -5.07 16.38
C PRO A 53 -0.08 -5.60 17.67
N ALA A 54 1.20 -5.97 17.59
CA ALA A 54 2.00 -6.30 18.78
C ALA A 54 2.25 -5.05 19.66
N SER A 55 2.08 -3.85 19.11
CA SER A 55 2.19 -2.54 19.77
C SER A 55 1.36 -1.50 19.04
N PRO A 56 0.91 -0.40 19.67
CA PRO A 56 0.30 0.72 18.96
C PRO A 56 1.25 1.22 17.89
N GLN A 57 0.80 1.19 16.64
CA GLN A 57 1.60 1.68 15.53
C GLN A 57 1.46 3.20 15.46
N THR A 58 2.50 3.90 15.87
CA THR A 58 2.68 5.31 15.55
C THR A 58 3.47 5.39 14.25
N CYS A 59 2.92 6.00 13.23
CA CYS A 59 3.71 6.35 12.07
C CYS A 59 4.36 7.72 12.34
N ASP A 60 5.67 7.79 12.19
CA ASP A 60 6.42 9.03 12.32
C ASP A 60 6.51 9.68 10.94
N VAL A 61 5.93 10.88 10.83
CA VAL A 61 5.99 11.69 9.60
C VAL A 61 7.05 12.81 9.70
N THR A 62 7.83 12.82 10.77
CA THR A 62 8.81 13.90 11.05
C THR A 62 10.19 13.64 10.47
N GLY A 63 10.42 12.50 9.82
CA GLY A 63 11.68 12.22 9.13
C GLY A 63 11.89 13.11 7.91
N ASP A 64 13.13 13.53 7.66
CA ASP A 64 13.52 14.34 6.48
C ASP A 64 13.15 13.70 5.13
N GLU A 65 12.79 12.42 5.12
CA GLU A 65 12.31 11.69 3.95
C GLU A 65 10.85 11.97 3.60
N ALA A 66 10.05 12.52 4.52
CA ALA A 66 8.66 12.91 4.27
C ALA A 66 8.54 14.13 3.34
N SER A 67 9.62 14.83 3.08
CA SER A 67 9.67 16.04 2.23
C SER A 67 9.48 15.77 0.73
N GLN A 68 9.29 14.54 0.29
CA GLN A 68 9.22 14.23 -1.14
C GLN A 68 7.84 13.76 -1.63
N THR A 69 6.77 13.99 -0.88
CA THR A 69 5.44 13.87 -1.47
C THR A 69 5.18 15.09 -2.34
N GLN A 70 5.86 15.11 -3.49
CA GLN A 70 5.62 16.15 -4.49
C GLN A 70 4.19 16.04 -4.98
N THR A 71 3.46 17.11 -4.78
CA THR A 71 2.21 17.41 -5.47
C THR A 71 2.39 17.10 -6.95
N THR A 72 1.75 16.06 -7.46
CA THR A 72 1.71 15.79 -8.89
C THR A 72 0.99 16.95 -9.57
N THR A 73 1.75 17.88 -10.07
CA THR A 73 1.23 18.95 -10.94
C THR A 73 0.89 18.29 -12.27
N SER A 74 -0.37 17.93 -12.48
CA SER A 74 -0.84 17.61 -13.82
C SER A 74 -0.74 18.89 -14.64
N SER A 75 0.00 18.84 -15.72
CA SER A 75 0.12 19.91 -16.69
C SER A 75 -1.22 20.10 -17.41
N GLY A 76 -2.02 21.03 -16.93
CA GLY A 76 -3.30 21.39 -17.56
C GLY A 76 -4.35 21.79 -16.53
N GLY A 77 -4.28 22.95 -15.97
CA GLY A 77 -5.38 23.66 -15.32
C GLY A 77 -5.73 23.16 -13.95
N ALA A 78 -6.01 23.55 -12.94
CA ALA A 78 -6.41 23.25 -11.57
C ALA A 78 -5.47 22.30 -10.85
N LYS A 79 -4.68 22.79 -9.92
CA LYS A 79 -3.96 21.98 -8.93
C LYS A 79 -4.99 21.19 -8.12
N ALA A 80 -5.05 19.89 -8.32
CA ALA A 80 -5.78 19.02 -7.40
C ALA A 80 -4.97 18.99 -6.08
N GLU A 81 -5.43 19.72 -5.09
CA GLU A 81 -4.81 19.76 -3.78
C GLU A 81 -5.41 18.62 -2.94
N TYR A 82 -4.64 17.56 -2.75
CA TYR A 82 -5.05 16.48 -1.87
C TYR A 82 -4.68 16.85 -0.44
N THR A 83 -5.64 16.79 0.46
CA THR A 83 -5.45 17.03 1.89
C THR A 83 -5.11 15.76 2.65
N LYS A 84 -5.42 14.59 2.07
CA LYS A 84 -5.07 13.27 2.63
C LYS A 84 -4.68 12.31 1.53
N ILE A 85 -3.67 11.50 1.79
CA ILE A 85 -3.30 10.35 0.99
C ILE A 85 -3.45 9.10 1.84
N THR A 86 -4.17 8.11 1.32
CA THR A 86 -4.41 6.85 2.01
C THR A 86 -3.77 5.71 1.23
N PHE A 87 -2.89 4.97 1.89
CA PHE A 87 -2.33 3.72 1.40
C PHE A 87 -3.06 2.58 2.09
N GLU A 88 -3.57 1.65 1.31
CA GLU A 88 -4.23 0.48 1.84
C GLU A 88 -3.65 -0.78 1.22
N ARG A 89 -3.34 -1.77 2.08
CA ARG A 89 -3.01 -3.11 1.66
C ARG A 89 -4.01 -4.10 2.23
N ARG A 90 -4.45 -5.03 1.39
CA ARG A 90 -5.40 -6.08 1.73
C ARG A 90 -4.86 -7.42 1.30
N PHE A 91 -5.08 -8.42 2.09
CA PHE A 91 -4.82 -9.81 1.72
C PHE A 91 -6.10 -10.62 1.82
N LYS A 92 -6.33 -11.46 0.81
CA LYS A 92 -7.44 -12.41 0.81
C LYS A 92 -6.95 -13.77 0.34
N PRO A 93 -7.08 -14.82 1.16
CA PRO A 93 -6.79 -16.18 0.73
C PRO A 93 -7.80 -16.65 -0.30
N GLY A 94 -7.38 -17.56 -1.19
CA GLY A 94 -8.23 -18.16 -2.22
C GLY A 94 -8.05 -17.56 -3.60
N SER A 95 -9.05 -17.71 -4.48
CA SER A 95 -8.94 -17.50 -5.91
C SER A 95 -9.41 -16.14 -6.43
N GLN A 96 -9.88 -15.26 -5.55
CA GLN A 96 -10.38 -13.95 -5.97
C GLN A 96 -9.83 -12.82 -5.08
N PRO A 97 -9.33 -11.73 -5.68
CA PRO A 97 -8.87 -10.57 -4.94
C PRO A 97 -10.02 -9.86 -4.21
N ASP A 98 -9.64 -9.07 -3.20
CA ASP A 98 -10.50 -8.09 -2.55
C ASP A 98 -10.00 -6.70 -2.96
N SER A 99 -10.81 -5.97 -3.71
CA SER A 99 -10.45 -4.61 -4.16
C SER A 99 -10.66 -3.55 -3.08
N GLY A 100 -11.41 -3.87 -2.03
CA GLY A 100 -11.85 -2.88 -1.05
C GLY A 100 -12.78 -1.82 -1.67
N ASP A 101 -13.45 -1.07 -0.80
CA ASP A 101 -14.27 0.07 -1.21
C ASP A 101 -13.60 1.37 -0.74
N PRO A 102 -13.51 2.40 -1.60
CA PRO A 102 -13.07 3.72 -1.19
C PRO A 102 -14.02 4.30 -0.14
N GLN A 103 -13.49 5.05 0.80
CA GLN A 103 -14.32 5.80 1.75
C GLN A 103 -14.96 7.02 1.05
N PRO A 104 -16.05 7.57 1.60
CA PRO A 104 -16.66 8.77 1.05
C PRO A 104 -15.64 9.90 0.86
N GLY A 105 -15.59 10.45 -0.36
CA GLY A 105 -14.65 11.49 -0.72
C GLY A 105 -13.25 11.02 -1.16
N GLU A 106 -12.95 9.72 -1.08
CA GLU A 106 -11.70 9.15 -1.61
C GLU A 106 -11.81 8.92 -3.12
N ILE A 107 -10.74 9.26 -3.83
CA ILE A 107 -10.57 9.02 -5.26
C ILE A 107 -9.40 8.05 -5.44
N LEU A 108 -9.60 7.00 -6.23
CA LEU A 108 -8.53 6.07 -6.55
C LEU A 108 -7.45 6.76 -7.39
N LEU A 109 -6.24 6.85 -6.85
CA LEU A 109 -5.07 7.36 -7.56
C LEU A 109 -4.35 6.24 -8.31
N GLY A 110 -4.24 5.09 -7.68
CA GLY A 110 -3.64 3.93 -8.30
C GLY A 110 -3.68 2.70 -7.41
N GLY A 111 -3.36 1.56 -8.02
CA GLY A 111 -3.31 0.30 -7.29
C GLY A 111 -2.78 -0.83 -8.13
N GLN A 112 -2.49 -1.93 -7.45
CA GLN A 112 -2.14 -3.19 -8.09
C GLN A 112 -2.62 -4.38 -7.27
N VAL A 113 -2.84 -5.48 -7.97
CA VAL A 113 -3.21 -6.77 -7.39
C VAL A 113 -2.10 -7.77 -7.70
N MET A 114 -1.65 -8.48 -6.67
CA MET A 114 -0.64 -9.52 -6.77
C MET A 114 -1.21 -10.86 -6.34
N ALA A 115 -0.97 -11.90 -7.13
CA ALA A 115 -1.21 -13.29 -6.73
C ALA A 115 0.03 -13.81 -6.01
N LEU A 116 -0.15 -14.36 -4.82
CA LEU A 116 0.91 -14.89 -3.96
C LEU A 116 0.75 -16.39 -3.77
N GLY A 117 1.88 -17.12 -3.78
CA GLY A 117 1.96 -18.50 -3.31
C GLY A 117 2.76 -18.56 -2.01
N ILE A 118 2.12 -18.98 -0.92
CA ILE A 118 2.69 -19.00 0.43
C ILE A 118 2.89 -20.45 0.87
N ASP A 119 4.09 -20.80 1.28
CA ASP A 119 4.39 -22.13 1.78
C ASP A 119 3.88 -22.34 3.22
N PRO A 120 3.87 -23.59 3.73
CA PRO A 120 3.45 -23.86 5.11
C PRO A 120 4.28 -23.17 6.19
N GLN A 121 5.51 -22.73 5.89
CA GLN A 121 6.34 -21.95 6.81
C GLN A 121 6.01 -20.47 6.81
N GLY A 122 5.05 -20.03 5.98
CA GLY A 122 4.65 -18.63 5.86
C GLY A 122 5.53 -17.81 4.94
N VAL A 123 6.40 -18.45 4.16
CA VAL A 123 7.29 -17.76 3.21
C VAL A 123 6.59 -17.62 1.86
N VAL A 124 6.62 -16.42 1.28
CA VAL A 124 6.12 -16.17 -0.07
C VAL A 124 7.11 -16.75 -1.08
N LYS A 125 6.72 -17.81 -1.77
CA LYS A 125 7.53 -18.51 -2.77
C LYS A 125 7.31 -18.04 -4.20
N SER A 126 6.14 -17.49 -4.46
CA SER A 126 5.81 -16.92 -5.76
C SER A 126 4.98 -15.65 -5.60
N CYS A 127 5.23 -14.70 -6.48
CA CYS A 127 4.47 -13.46 -6.61
C CYS A 127 4.33 -13.10 -8.07
N LYS A 128 3.14 -12.70 -8.47
CA LYS A 128 2.85 -12.21 -9.82
C LYS A 128 1.85 -11.07 -9.76
N VAL A 129 2.19 -9.93 -10.33
CA VAL A 129 1.22 -8.84 -10.54
C VAL A 129 0.22 -9.29 -11.59
N VAL A 130 -1.07 -9.24 -11.25
CA VAL A 130 -2.17 -9.70 -12.11
C VAL A 130 -3.00 -8.56 -12.67
N SER A 131 -3.01 -7.40 -12.02
CA SER A 131 -3.68 -6.20 -12.54
C SER A 131 -3.11 -4.92 -11.94
N HIS A 132 -3.33 -3.82 -12.67
CA HIS A 132 -3.07 -2.44 -12.24
C HIS A 132 -4.31 -1.60 -12.42
N SER A 133 -4.45 -0.54 -11.62
CA SER A 133 -5.54 0.44 -11.70
C SER A 133 -5.02 1.84 -11.43
N GLY A 134 -5.71 2.87 -11.98
CA GLY A 134 -5.33 4.26 -11.81
C GLY A 134 -4.05 4.65 -12.54
N SER A 135 -3.57 5.88 -12.29
CA SER A 135 -2.37 6.45 -12.92
C SER A 135 -1.11 6.37 -12.05
N LEU A 136 -1.29 6.23 -10.74
CA LEU A 136 -0.20 6.10 -9.78
C LEU A 136 0.17 4.63 -9.61
N GLN A 137 1.45 4.31 -9.76
CA GLN A 137 1.94 2.97 -9.49
C GLN A 137 2.44 2.89 -8.04
N PRO A 138 1.82 2.07 -7.17
CA PRO A 138 2.32 1.87 -5.82
C PRO A 138 3.73 1.29 -5.84
N GLN A 139 4.58 1.73 -4.91
CA GLN A 139 5.96 1.23 -4.81
C GLN A 139 6.04 -0.14 -4.13
N TYR A 140 5.01 -0.55 -3.40
CA TYR A 140 4.93 -1.90 -2.84
C TYR A 140 4.55 -2.88 -3.94
N GLY A 141 5.46 -3.76 -4.29
CA GLY A 141 5.30 -4.76 -5.36
C GLY A 141 5.73 -6.17 -4.92
N CYS A 142 5.98 -7.02 -5.91
CA CYS A 142 6.45 -8.38 -5.66
C CYS A 142 7.79 -8.44 -4.90
N PRO A 143 8.77 -7.55 -5.12
CA PRO A 143 9.98 -7.54 -4.30
C PRO A 143 9.69 -7.41 -2.81
N GLU A 144 8.82 -6.46 -2.42
CA GLU A 144 8.42 -6.24 -1.04
C GLU A 144 7.55 -7.38 -0.51
N ALA A 145 6.58 -7.84 -1.30
CA ALA A 145 5.69 -8.93 -0.91
C ALA A 145 6.44 -10.23 -0.64
N THR A 146 7.56 -10.50 -1.33
CA THR A 146 8.38 -11.70 -1.10
C THR A 146 9.21 -11.64 0.18
N THR A 147 9.36 -10.48 0.79
CA THR A 147 10.01 -10.32 2.10
C THR A 147 9.05 -10.49 3.28
N GLU A 148 7.74 -10.50 3.02
CA GLU A 148 6.74 -10.69 4.06
C GLU A 148 6.77 -12.12 4.63
N HIS A 149 6.52 -12.21 5.93
CA HIS A 149 6.41 -13.48 6.64
C HIS A 149 5.01 -13.65 7.21
N PHE A 150 4.31 -14.65 6.71
CA PHE A 150 3.03 -15.07 7.25
C PHE A 150 3.22 -16.07 8.39
N VAL A 151 2.21 -16.26 9.22
CA VAL A 151 2.22 -17.29 10.24
C VAL A 151 2.34 -18.67 9.59
N ALA A 152 3.22 -19.50 10.14
CA ALA A 152 3.34 -20.87 9.71
C ALA A 152 2.03 -21.63 9.92
N THR A 153 1.70 -22.49 8.98
CA THR A 153 0.55 -23.39 9.05
C THR A 153 1.02 -24.85 9.12
N ALA A 154 0.13 -25.75 9.51
CA ALA A 154 0.47 -27.16 9.50
C ALA A 154 0.77 -27.65 8.08
N GLY A 155 1.86 -28.40 7.92
CA GLY A 155 2.26 -29.00 6.66
C GLY A 155 3.77 -29.09 6.49
N ASN A 156 4.19 -30.00 5.60
CA ASN A 156 5.59 -30.14 5.21
C ASN A 156 5.85 -29.27 3.97
N PRO A 157 6.85 -28.37 3.96
CA PRO A 157 7.11 -27.47 2.85
C PRO A 157 7.43 -28.17 1.52
N ARG A 158 7.87 -29.44 1.59
CA ARG A 158 8.21 -30.21 0.39
C ARG A 158 7.03 -30.96 -0.22
N THR A 159 5.99 -31.24 0.56
CA THR A 159 4.87 -32.11 0.14
C THR A 159 3.52 -31.40 0.18
N THR A 160 3.38 -30.37 1.01
CA THR A 160 2.14 -29.59 1.10
C THR A 160 2.12 -28.51 0.02
N PRO A 161 1.07 -28.42 -0.79
CA PRO A 161 0.92 -27.35 -1.78
C PRO A 161 0.99 -25.96 -1.14
N GLN A 162 1.51 -25.00 -1.90
CA GLN A 162 1.46 -23.59 -1.50
C GLN A 162 -0.01 -23.14 -1.37
N ARG A 163 -0.26 -22.27 -0.40
CA ARG A 163 -1.55 -21.59 -0.29
C ARG A 163 -1.56 -20.40 -1.23
N GLU A 164 -2.60 -20.31 -2.01
CA GLU A 164 -2.82 -19.15 -2.89
C GLU A 164 -3.56 -18.05 -2.15
N GLY A 165 -3.24 -16.82 -2.46
CA GLY A 165 -3.94 -15.64 -1.99
C GLY A 165 -3.61 -14.43 -2.84
N TYR A 166 -4.39 -13.37 -2.66
CA TYR A 166 -4.22 -12.11 -3.37
C TYR A 166 -3.88 -11.01 -2.39
N MET A 167 -2.86 -10.24 -2.73
CA MET A 167 -2.54 -8.98 -2.06
C MET A 167 -2.92 -7.84 -2.97
N THR A 168 -3.79 -6.96 -2.50
CA THR A 168 -4.21 -5.75 -3.18
C THR A 168 -3.59 -4.55 -2.49
N ILE A 169 -2.92 -3.70 -3.26
CA ILE A 169 -2.37 -2.43 -2.81
C ILE A 169 -3.14 -1.33 -3.54
N VAL A 170 -3.68 -0.37 -2.80
CA VAL A 170 -4.37 0.78 -3.38
C VAL A 170 -3.93 2.07 -2.71
N VAL A 171 -3.93 3.13 -3.50
CA VAL A 171 -3.65 4.49 -3.04
C VAL A 171 -4.84 5.36 -3.39
N TYR A 172 -5.39 6.01 -2.38
CA TYR A 172 -6.48 6.97 -2.52
C TYR A 172 -6.00 8.38 -2.20
N GLY A 173 -6.56 9.35 -2.89
CA GLY A 173 -6.47 10.76 -2.56
C GLY A 173 -7.81 11.28 -2.06
N HIS A 174 -7.80 12.19 -1.12
CA HIS A 174 -8.96 12.95 -0.69
C HIS A 174 -8.67 14.42 -0.85
N SER A 175 -9.50 15.15 -1.61
CA SER A 175 -9.43 16.59 -1.74
C SER A 175 -10.64 17.20 -1.03
N GLU A 176 -10.39 18.00 0.00
CA GLU A 176 -11.42 18.83 0.56
C GLU A 176 -11.46 20.14 -0.26
N HIS A 177 -12.52 20.37 -1.02
CA HIS A 177 -12.80 21.70 -1.51
C HIS A 177 -13.20 22.53 -0.30
N VAL A 178 -12.28 23.36 0.19
CA VAL A 178 -12.65 24.46 1.08
C VAL A 178 -13.40 25.47 0.22
N VAL A 179 -14.72 25.50 0.39
CA VAL A 179 -15.59 26.51 -0.21
C VAL A 179 -15.44 27.82 0.54
#